data_b063ec3f1d51fd798feff9e9b3849262
#
_entry.id   b063ec3f1d51fd798feff9e9b3849262
#
_cell.length_a   1.000
_cell.length_b   1.000
_cell.length_c   1.000
_cell.angle_alpha   90.00
_cell.angle_beta   90.00
_cell.angle_gamma   90.00
#
_symmetry.space_group_name_H-M   'P 1'
#
loop_
_entity.id
_entity.type
_entity.pdbx_description
1 polymer ?
#
loop_
_entity_poly.entity_id
_entity_poly.type
_entity_poly.pdbx_seq_one_letter_code
_entity_poly.pdbx_strand_id
1 'polypeptide(L)'
;KIGFVFQFFNLIPTLTAQENVALPMQFSKKARGNPQKRAKELLEMLGLGDRIHHRPAQLSGGQQQRVALARALANNPPLLLADEPTGSLDTAATETVMQALRDVQRNMNTTIIIVTHSPDIASNVDRVITLVDGQIAEDSNPLASAELTAVKLLKEKRATGEWQSVHK
;
A
#
# COMPACT_ATOMS: atom_id res chain seq x y z
N LYS A 1 -4.63 13.29 2.53
CA LYS A 1 -3.79 12.90 1.38
C LYS A 1 -3.60 11.39 1.45
N ILE A 2 -3.70 10.70 0.32
CA ILE A 2 -3.52 9.25 0.21
C ILE A 2 -2.44 9.04 -0.85
N GLY A 3 -1.48 8.16 -0.58
CA GLY A 3 -0.52 7.66 -1.55
C GLY A 3 -1.05 6.41 -2.24
N PHE A 4 -0.71 6.20 -3.51
CA PHE A 4 -1.10 5.01 -4.27
C PHE A 4 0.11 4.37 -4.93
N VAL A 5 0.19 3.04 -4.80
CA VAL A 5 1.13 2.17 -5.49
C VAL A 5 0.32 1.15 -6.27
N PHE A 6 0.62 0.97 -7.55
CA PHE A 6 -0.09 0.07 -8.45
C PHE A 6 0.80 -1.10 -8.86
N GLN A 7 0.20 -2.18 -9.31
CA GLN A 7 0.88 -3.36 -9.84
C GLN A 7 1.78 -3.02 -11.03
N PHE A 8 1.28 -2.23 -11.97
CA PHE A 8 2.08 -1.66 -13.06
C PHE A 8 2.57 -0.29 -12.62
N PHE A 9 3.82 -0.12 -12.42
CA PHE A 9 4.53 1.00 -11.79
C PHE A 9 4.01 2.41 -12.17
N ASN A 10 3.40 2.55 -13.35
CA ASN A 10 2.82 3.80 -13.89
C ASN A 10 3.79 4.99 -13.81
N LEU A 11 5.08 4.72 -14.07
CA LEU A 11 6.10 5.75 -14.16
C LEU A 11 6.01 6.44 -15.52
N ILE A 12 6.32 7.73 -15.56
CA ILE A 12 6.42 8.49 -16.81
C ILE A 12 7.75 8.12 -17.45
N PRO A 13 7.76 7.49 -18.65
CA PRO A 13 8.94 6.87 -19.21
C PRO A 13 10.02 7.89 -19.65
N THR A 14 9.63 9.11 -19.94
CA THR A 14 10.53 10.21 -20.35
C THR A 14 11.22 10.90 -19.18
N LEU A 15 10.71 10.73 -17.95
CA LEU A 15 11.25 11.31 -16.75
C LEU A 15 12.23 10.35 -16.05
N THR A 16 13.23 10.91 -15.39
CA THR A 16 14.12 10.17 -14.48
C THR A 16 13.38 9.68 -13.24
N ALA A 17 13.99 8.80 -12.44
CA ALA A 17 13.45 8.36 -11.17
C ALA A 17 13.16 9.56 -10.24
N GLN A 18 14.11 10.49 -10.12
CA GLN A 18 13.96 11.68 -9.30
C GLN A 18 12.82 12.59 -9.79
N GLU A 19 12.70 12.81 -11.08
CA GLU A 19 11.62 13.62 -11.67
C GLU A 19 10.25 12.97 -11.48
N ASN A 20 10.14 11.65 -11.63
CA ASN A 20 8.92 10.90 -11.35
C ASN A 20 8.46 11.10 -9.89
N VAL A 21 9.39 11.05 -8.93
CA VAL A 21 9.11 11.24 -7.51
C VAL A 21 8.80 12.70 -7.19
N ALA A 22 9.48 13.66 -7.82
CA ALA A 22 9.26 15.08 -7.59
C ALA A 22 7.92 15.60 -8.14
N LEU A 23 7.39 14.96 -9.18
CA LEU A 23 6.22 15.42 -9.93
C LEU A 23 4.98 15.71 -9.06
N PRO A 24 4.53 14.82 -8.15
CA PRO A 24 3.34 15.08 -7.33
C PRO A 24 3.49 16.30 -6.40
N MET A 25 4.73 16.64 -6.04
CA MET A 25 4.98 17.79 -5.18
C MET A 25 4.82 19.11 -5.90
N GLN A 26 5.09 19.15 -7.21
CA GLN A 26 4.93 20.36 -8.04
C GLN A 26 3.46 20.81 -8.13
N PHE A 27 2.52 19.86 -8.07
CA PHE A 27 1.07 20.15 -8.10
C PHE A 27 0.45 20.35 -6.72
N SER A 28 1.21 20.18 -5.65
CA SER A 28 0.71 20.30 -4.27
C SER A 28 0.77 21.74 -3.80
N LYS A 29 -0.38 22.38 -3.57
CA LYS A 29 -0.48 23.72 -2.94
C LYS A 29 0.15 23.80 -1.55
N LYS A 30 0.41 22.65 -0.90
CA LYS A 30 0.99 22.55 0.45
C LYS A 30 2.42 21.99 0.44
N ALA A 31 3.04 21.82 -0.73
CA ALA A 31 4.42 21.38 -0.80
C ALA A 31 5.34 22.43 -0.16
N ARG A 32 6.01 22.03 0.91
CA ARG A 32 7.04 22.86 1.57
C ARG A 32 8.42 22.30 1.20
N GLY A 33 9.33 23.18 0.79
CA GLY A 33 10.71 22.81 0.48
C GLY A 33 10.94 22.51 -1.01
N ASN A 34 12.13 22.00 -1.31
CA ASN A 34 12.58 21.69 -2.67
C ASN A 34 12.13 20.28 -3.07
N PRO A 35 11.26 20.13 -4.11
CA PRO A 35 10.77 18.82 -4.56
C PRO A 35 11.90 17.87 -4.99
N GLN A 36 12.94 18.39 -5.64
CA GLN A 36 14.07 17.58 -6.10
C GLN A 36 14.89 17.04 -4.92
N LYS A 37 15.14 17.86 -3.90
CA LYS A 37 15.82 17.42 -2.68
C LYS A 37 15.04 16.32 -1.98
N ARG A 38 13.72 16.54 -1.80
CA ARG A 38 12.84 15.54 -1.16
C ARG A 38 12.77 14.25 -1.96
N ALA A 39 12.69 14.33 -3.29
CA ALA A 39 12.71 13.16 -4.16
C ALA A 39 14.00 12.34 -4.01
N LYS A 40 15.15 13.02 -3.95
CA LYS A 40 16.44 12.39 -3.72
C LYS A 40 16.47 11.66 -2.37
N GLU A 41 16.07 12.32 -1.28
CA GLU A 41 16.01 11.73 0.08
C GLU A 41 15.15 10.45 0.10
N LEU A 42 13.99 10.45 -0.56
CA LEU A 42 13.11 9.29 -0.64
C LEU A 42 13.72 8.15 -1.45
N LEU A 43 14.38 8.45 -2.55
CA LEU A 43 15.06 7.44 -3.36
C LEU A 43 16.26 6.83 -2.63
N GLU A 44 17.04 7.64 -1.91
CA GLU A 44 18.14 7.16 -1.07
C GLU A 44 17.62 6.25 0.05
N MET A 45 16.55 6.64 0.73
CA MET A 45 15.88 5.82 1.76
C MET A 45 15.42 4.45 1.22
N LEU A 46 15.02 4.40 -0.05
CA LEU A 46 14.56 3.18 -0.71
C LEU A 46 15.69 2.44 -1.48
N GLY A 47 16.97 2.79 -1.22
CA GLY A 47 18.13 2.13 -1.80
C GLY A 47 18.32 2.38 -3.29
N LEU A 48 17.94 3.57 -3.78
CA LEU A 48 18.03 3.99 -5.18
C LEU A 48 18.87 5.25 -5.37
N GLY A 49 19.75 5.59 -4.41
CA GLY A 49 20.57 6.80 -4.46
C GLY A 49 21.50 6.88 -5.66
N ASP A 50 21.99 5.73 -6.16
CA ASP A 50 22.83 5.60 -7.36
C ASP A 50 22.01 5.56 -8.67
N ARG A 51 20.68 5.55 -8.61
CA ARG A 51 19.75 5.42 -9.73
C ARG A 51 18.85 6.64 -9.96
N ILE A 52 19.07 7.73 -9.24
CA ILE A 52 18.20 8.91 -9.26
C ILE A 52 18.05 9.53 -10.66
N HIS A 53 19.06 9.43 -11.50
CA HIS A 53 19.06 9.95 -12.87
C HIS A 53 18.65 8.92 -13.93
N HIS A 54 18.38 7.67 -13.55
CA HIS A 54 17.95 6.64 -14.49
C HIS A 54 16.49 6.85 -14.88
N ARG A 55 16.15 6.54 -16.12
CA ARG A 55 14.78 6.46 -16.63
C ARG A 55 14.20 5.08 -16.39
N PRO A 56 12.86 4.91 -16.39
CA PRO A 56 12.23 3.61 -16.16
C PRO A 56 12.79 2.46 -16.98
N ALA A 57 13.09 2.67 -18.27
CA ALA A 57 13.66 1.64 -19.14
C ALA A 57 15.06 1.15 -18.71
N GLN A 58 15.75 1.86 -17.82
CA GLN A 58 17.07 1.53 -17.30
C GLN A 58 17.02 0.88 -15.92
N LEU A 59 15.81 0.65 -15.39
CA LEU A 59 15.57 0.12 -14.05
C LEU A 59 14.92 -1.26 -14.13
N SER A 60 15.32 -2.17 -13.23
CA SER A 60 14.62 -3.44 -13.05
C SER A 60 13.19 -3.22 -12.54
N GLY A 61 12.30 -4.22 -12.66
CA GLY A 61 10.93 -4.13 -12.16
C GLY A 61 10.85 -3.75 -10.68
N GLY A 62 11.65 -4.38 -9.82
CA GLY A 62 11.73 -4.05 -8.40
C GLY A 62 12.27 -2.64 -8.12
N GLN A 63 13.19 -2.12 -8.96
CA GLN A 63 13.65 -0.74 -8.88
C GLN A 63 12.54 0.23 -9.30
N GLN A 64 11.82 -0.05 -10.38
CA GLN A 64 10.68 0.75 -10.83
C GLN A 64 9.59 0.81 -9.76
N GLN A 65 9.28 -0.31 -9.11
CA GLN A 65 8.30 -0.34 -8.03
C GLN A 65 8.74 0.49 -6.82
N ARG A 66 10.00 0.47 -6.45
CA ARG A 66 10.52 1.34 -5.40
C ARG A 66 10.49 2.83 -5.78
N VAL A 67 10.68 3.18 -7.06
CA VAL A 67 10.45 4.55 -7.54
C VAL A 67 8.98 4.93 -7.43
N ALA A 68 8.06 4.03 -7.79
CA ALA A 68 6.61 4.27 -7.65
C ALA A 68 6.21 4.44 -6.17
N LEU A 69 6.81 3.66 -5.26
CA LEU A 69 6.64 3.81 -3.81
C LEU A 69 7.17 5.17 -3.33
N ALA A 70 8.38 5.57 -3.73
CA ALA A 70 8.93 6.90 -3.42
C ALA A 70 7.99 8.03 -3.88
N ARG A 71 7.45 7.92 -5.09
CA ARG A 71 6.49 8.88 -5.65
C ARG A 71 5.20 8.95 -4.81
N ALA A 72 4.68 7.82 -4.38
CA ALA A 72 3.49 7.76 -3.52
C ALA A 72 3.72 8.45 -2.16
N LEU A 73 4.95 8.40 -1.64
CA LEU A 73 5.35 9.00 -0.37
C LEU A 73 5.74 10.48 -0.47
N ALA A 74 5.87 11.03 -1.66
CA ALA A 74 6.41 12.37 -1.92
C ALA A 74 5.75 13.48 -1.10
N ASN A 75 4.43 13.39 -0.89
CA ASN A 75 3.64 14.37 -0.14
C ASN A 75 3.34 13.96 1.31
N ASN A 76 4.14 13.06 1.91
CA ASN A 76 3.96 12.53 3.27
C ASN A 76 2.51 12.12 3.57
N PRO A 77 1.97 11.12 2.87
CA PRO A 77 0.60 10.67 3.10
C PRO A 77 0.50 9.90 4.42
N PRO A 78 -0.55 10.10 5.24
CA PRO A 78 -0.80 9.28 6.42
C PRO A 78 -1.29 7.87 6.05
N LEU A 79 -1.75 7.67 4.83
CA LEU A 79 -2.26 6.40 4.30
C LEU A 79 -1.65 6.11 2.93
N LEU A 80 -1.14 4.90 2.76
CA LEU A 80 -0.66 4.34 1.50
C LEU A 80 -1.56 3.16 1.12
N LEU A 81 -2.10 3.20 -0.09
CA LEU A 81 -2.83 2.08 -0.69
C LEU A 81 -1.93 1.42 -1.73
N ALA A 82 -1.71 0.14 -1.62
CA ALA A 82 -0.87 -0.65 -2.53
C ALA A 82 -1.73 -1.78 -3.14
N ASP A 83 -1.97 -1.67 -4.44
CA ASP A 83 -2.75 -2.65 -5.20
C ASP A 83 -1.78 -3.58 -5.94
N GLU A 84 -1.73 -4.85 -5.51
CA GLU A 84 -0.82 -5.88 -6.01
C GLU A 84 0.64 -5.38 -6.19
N PRO A 85 1.25 -4.78 -5.16
CA PRO A 85 2.52 -4.04 -5.33
C PRO A 85 3.70 -4.90 -5.77
N THR A 86 3.54 -6.21 -5.76
CA THR A 86 4.58 -7.19 -6.14
C THR A 86 4.11 -8.20 -7.19
N GLY A 87 2.89 -8.06 -7.71
CA GLY A 87 2.27 -9.04 -8.61
C GLY A 87 3.01 -9.22 -9.97
N SER A 88 3.90 -8.29 -10.34
CA SER A 88 4.71 -8.37 -11.57
C SER A 88 6.20 -8.60 -11.30
N LEU A 89 6.58 -8.97 -10.08
CA LEU A 89 7.97 -9.10 -9.64
C LEU A 89 8.36 -10.55 -9.40
N ASP A 90 9.65 -10.85 -9.54
CA ASP A 90 10.24 -12.10 -9.06
C ASP A 90 10.32 -12.12 -7.51
N THR A 91 10.63 -13.28 -6.95
CA THR A 91 10.67 -13.49 -5.50
C THR A 91 11.65 -12.55 -4.79
N ALA A 92 12.86 -12.36 -5.33
CA ALA A 92 13.88 -11.52 -4.71
C ALA A 92 13.48 -10.03 -4.73
N ALA A 93 12.92 -9.57 -5.84
CA ALA A 93 12.40 -8.21 -5.95
C ALA A 93 11.17 -8.00 -5.04
N THR A 94 10.29 -8.99 -4.92
CA THR A 94 9.14 -9.00 -4.00
C THR A 94 9.60 -8.78 -2.58
N GLU A 95 10.56 -9.56 -2.09
CA GLU A 95 11.09 -9.44 -0.73
C GLU A 95 11.69 -8.05 -0.47
N THR A 96 12.43 -7.52 -1.45
CA THR A 96 13.03 -6.17 -1.38
C THR A 96 11.95 -5.08 -1.28
N VAL A 97 10.87 -5.18 -2.06
CA VAL A 97 9.76 -4.21 -2.03
C VAL A 97 8.96 -4.33 -0.73
N MET A 98 8.70 -5.55 -0.25
CA MET A 98 8.01 -5.76 1.03
C MET A 98 8.84 -5.24 2.20
N GLN A 99 10.17 -5.40 2.18
CA GLN A 99 11.04 -4.81 3.20
C GLN A 99 10.97 -3.27 3.14
N ALA A 100 11.00 -2.67 1.95
CA ALA A 100 10.86 -1.23 1.79
C ALA A 100 9.52 -0.70 2.34
N LEU A 101 8.41 -1.43 2.16
CA LEU A 101 7.11 -1.07 2.75
C LEU A 101 7.14 -1.14 4.29
N ARG A 102 7.75 -2.17 4.88
CA ARG A 102 7.93 -2.27 6.34
C ARG A 102 8.77 -1.11 6.90
N ASP A 103 9.84 -0.74 6.21
CA ASP A 103 10.70 0.38 6.62
C ASP A 103 9.96 1.73 6.54
N VAL A 104 9.13 1.93 5.52
CA VAL A 104 8.25 3.09 5.40
C VAL A 104 7.24 3.14 6.56
N GLN A 105 6.57 2.06 6.85
CA GLN A 105 5.60 1.97 7.96
C GLN A 105 6.26 2.36 9.29
N ARG A 106 7.45 1.82 9.58
CA ARG A 106 8.18 2.08 10.83
C ARG A 106 8.73 3.50 10.93
N ASN A 107 9.31 4.03 9.82
CA ASN A 107 10.05 5.27 9.84
C ASN A 107 9.19 6.52 9.55
N MET A 108 8.07 6.36 8.86
CA MET A 108 7.24 7.48 8.42
C MET A 108 5.87 7.55 9.11
N ASN A 109 5.56 6.63 10.03
CA ASN A 109 4.26 6.55 10.71
C ASN A 109 3.07 6.57 9.71
N THR A 110 3.24 5.86 8.58
CA THR A 110 2.26 5.76 7.50
C THR A 110 1.50 4.45 7.65
N THR A 111 0.19 4.49 7.68
CA THR A 111 -0.64 3.28 7.58
C THR A 111 -0.58 2.74 6.16
N ILE A 112 -0.35 1.45 6.00
CA ILE A 112 -0.26 0.80 4.69
C ILE A 112 -1.39 -0.22 4.56
N ILE A 113 -2.18 -0.11 3.51
CA ILE A 113 -3.17 -1.11 3.11
C ILE A 113 -2.67 -1.76 1.82
N ILE A 114 -2.50 -3.07 1.85
CA ILE A 114 -2.10 -3.86 0.69
C ILE A 114 -3.30 -4.69 0.24
N VAL A 115 -3.67 -4.57 -1.02
CA VAL A 115 -4.61 -5.49 -1.68
C VAL A 115 -3.77 -6.52 -2.42
N THR A 116 -3.98 -7.80 -2.12
CA THR A 116 -3.23 -8.89 -2.75
C THR A 116 -4.01 -10.19 -2.70
N HIS A 117 -3.75 -11.08 -3.65
CA HIS A 117 -4.20 -12.46 -3.65
C HIS A 117 -3.09 -13.43 -3.20
N SER A 118 -1.90 -12.94 -2.84
CA SER A 118 -0.77 -13.76 -2.41
C SER A 118 -0.84 -14.09 -0.92
N PRO A 119 -0.95 -15.39 -0.55
CA PRO A 119 -0.92 -15.82 0.85
C PRO A 119 0.40 -15.49 1.55
N ASP A 120 1.53 -15.50 0.80
CA ASP A 120 2.85 -15.20 1.34
C ASP A 120 2.95 -13.75 1.81
N ILE A 121 2.33 -12.81 1.08
CA ILE A 121 2.25 -11.41 1.53
C ILE A 121 1.33 -11.29 2.74
N ALA A 122 0.16 -11.94 2.70
CA ALA A 122 -0.82 -11.89 3.77
C ALA A 122 -0.25 -12.43 5.11
N SER A 123 0.63 -13.43 5.06
CA SER A 123 1.27 -13.98 6.27
C SER A 123 2.31 -13.05 6.92
N ASN A 124 2.72 -11.98 6.23
CA ASN A 124 3.79 -11.07 6.62
C ASN A 124 3.31 -9.65 6.97
N VAL A 125 2.03 -9.47 7.31
CA VAL A 125 1.41 -8.19 7.69
C VAL A 125 0.77 -8.27 9.08
N ASP A 126 0.54 -7.12 9.70
CA ASP A 126 0.01 -7.03 11.07
C ASP A 126 -1.47 -7.46 11.18
N ARG A 127 -2.26 -7.28 10.11
CA ARG A 127 -3.69 -7.58 10.06
C ARG A 127 -4.10 -8.00 8.66
N VAL A 128 -4.90 -9.06 8.58
CA VAL A 128 -5.47 -9.57 7.32
C VAL A 128 -6.98 -9.46 7.39
N ILE A 129 -7.58 -8.91 6.33
CA ILE A 129 -9.03 -8.86 6.14
C ILE A 129 -9.33 -9.63 4.84
N THR A 130 -10.03 -10.76 4.95
CA THR A 130 -10.43 -11.57 3.80
C THR A 130 -11.80 -11.12 3.30
N LEU A 131 -11.87 -10.82 2.00
CA LEU A 131 -13.10 -10.44 1.31
C LEU A 131 -13.57 -11.58 0.40
N VAL A 132 -14.85 -11.93 0.50
CA VAL A 132 -15.54 -12.88 -0.40
C VAL A 132 -16.83 -12.23 -0.85
N ASP A 133 -17.06 -12.16 -2.15
CA ASP A 133 -18.26 -11.57 -2.77
C ASP A 133 -18.59 -10.17 -2.24
N GLY A 134 -17.54 -9.33 -2.01
CA GLY A 134 -17.67 -7.96 -1.51
C GLY A 134 -18.04 -7.85 -0.03
N GLN A 135 -18.01 -8.96 0.71
CA GLN A 135 -18.25 -8.98 2.15
C GLN A 135 -17.00 -9.41 2.92
N ILE A 136 -16.83 -8.87 4.13
CA ILE A 136 -15.76 -9.33 5.02
C ILE A 136 -16.11 -10.74 5.49
N ALA A 137 -15.33 -11.73 5.06
CA ALA A 137 -15.46 -13.12 5.48
C ALA A 137 -14.67 -13.39 6.76
N GLU A 138 -13.47 -12.80 6.88
CA GLU A 138 -12.56 -13.01 8.00
C GLU A 138 -11.77 -11.73 8.29
N ASP A 139 -11.43 -11.51 9.57
CA ASP A 139 -10.54 -10.45 10.03
C ASP A 139 -9.64 -11.03 11.13
N SER A 140 -8.33 -10.96 10.94
CA SER A 140 -7.35 -11.50 11.90
C SER A 140 -7.22 -10.70 13.20
N ASN A 141 -7.87 -9.52 13.29
CA ASN A 141 -7.93 -8.78 14.55
C ASN A 141 -8.92 -9.48 15.52
N PRO A 142 -8.47 -9.94 16.70
CA PRO A 142 -9.34 -10.65 17.65
C PRO A 142 -10.58 -9.88 18.09
N LEU A 143 -10.51 -8.56 18.19
CA LEU A 143 -11.66 -7.71 18.56
C LEU A 143 -12.66 -7.58 17.38
N ALA A 144 -12.17 -7.39 16.17
CA ALA A 144 -13.01 -7.30 14.98
C ALA A 144 -13.64 -8.67 14.62
N SER A 145 -12.94 -9.78 14.88
CA SER A 145 -13.49 -11.14 14.72
C SER A 145 -14.69 -11.39 15.63
N ALA A 146 -14.67 -10.88 16.87
CA ALA A 146 -15.80 -10.98 17.78
C ALA A 146 -17.01 -10.17 17.30
N GLU A 147 -16.78 -8.96 16.78
CA GLU A 147 -17.84 -8.11 16.20
C GLU A 147 -18.42 -8.73 14.92
N LEU A 148 -17.59 -9.27 14.02
CA LEU A 148 -18.03 -9.98 12.82
C LEU A 148 -18.85 -11.21 13.14
N THR A 149 -18.47 -11.98 14.17
CA THR A 149 -19.24 -13.12 14.65
C THR A 149 -20.59 -12.68 15.19
N ALA A 150 -20.63 -11.60 15.96
CA ALA A 150 -21.90 -11.04 16.47
C ALA A 150 -22.81 -10.56 15.31
N VAL A 151 -22.25 -9.91 14.28
CA VAL A 151 -23.00 -9.47 13.09
C VAL A 151 -23.52 -10.66 12.28
N LYS A 152 -22.74 -11.73 12.12
CA LYS A 152 -23.18 -12.97 11.46
C LYS A 152 -24.34 -13.62 12.23
N LEU A 153 -24.23 -13.78 13.54
CA LEU A 153 -25.29 -14.32 14.39
C LEU A 153 -26.57 -13.49 14.34
N LEU A 154 -26.47 -12.16 14.29
CA LEU A 154 -27.62 -11.26 14.15
C LEU A 154 -28.30 -11.39 12.78
N LYS A 155 -27.50 -11.56 11.71
CA LYS A 155 -28.05 -11.80 10.36
C LYS A 155 -28.75 -13.16 10.26
N GLU A 156 -28.19 -14.21 10.83
CA GLU A 156 -28.77 -15.55 10.87
C GLU A 156 -30.09 -15.55 11.67
N LYS A 157 -30.13 -14.93 12.84
CA LYS A 157 -31.35 -14.77 13.65
C LYS A 157 -32.43 -13.97 12.94
N ARG A 158 -32.07 -12.95 12.14
CA ARG A 158 -33.02 -12.23 11.28
C ARG A 158 -33.57 -13.11 10.15
N ALA A 159 -32.73 -13.92 9.55
CA ALA A 159 -33.12 -14.83 8.45
C ALA A 159 -34.00 -15.97 8.95
N THR A 160 -33.80 -16.47 10.17
CA THR A 160 -34.61 -17.53 10.80
C THR A 160 -35.86 -17.04 11.50
N GLY A 161 -36.11 -15.73 11.58
CA GLY A 161 -37.31 -15.16 12.21
C GLY A 161 -37.30 -15.15 13.74
N GLU A 162 -36.25 -15.58 14.38
CA GLU A 162 -36.13 -15.63 15.86
C GLU A 162 -36.12 -14.25 16.54
N TRP A 163 -36.10 -13.16 15.77
CA TRP A 163 -36.07 -11.77 16.28
C TRP A 163 -37.44 -11.22 16.67
N GLN A 164 -38.53 -11.93 16.38
CA GLN A 164 -39.90 -11.44 16.68
C GLN A 164 -40.40 -11.73 18.10
N SER A 165 -39.66 -12.51 18.90
CA SER A 165 -40.11 -13.01 20.19
C SER A 165 -39.70 -12.21 21.43
N VAL A 166 -38.94 -11.07 21.27
CA VAL A 166 -38.37 -10.35 22.43
C VAL A 166 -39.11 -9.03 22.74
N HIS A 167 -40.14 -8.65 21.95
CA HIS A 167 -40.93 -7.43 22.17
C HIS A 167 -42.43 -7.76 22.15
N LYS A 168 -42.86 -8.66 23.05
CA LYS A 168 -44.27 -8.72 23.51
C LYS A 168 -44.30 -8.58 25.02
#